data_af7e70b52730e92ce2d26fd9e69b84a0
#
_entry.id   af7e70b52730e92ce2d26fd9e69b84a0
#
_cell.length_a   1.000
_cell.length_b   1.000
_cell.length_c   1.000
_cell.angle_alpha   90.00
_cell.angle_beta   90.00
_cell.angle_gamma   90.00
#
_symmetry.space_group_name_H-M   'P 1'
#
loop_
_entity.id
_entity.type
_entity.pdbx_description
1 polymer ?
#
loop_
_entity_poly.entity_id
_entity_poly.type
_entity_poly.pdbx_seq_one_letter_code
_entity_poly.pdbx_strand_id
1 'polypeptide(L)'
;KGEAPTIADTILPNPFSVTAPVSVTLDDQLIEYSDGVVITALDVTIGASLDNFVDYYQVEYKLSTDTDYIISGQVTGLFHRILNVKDGFIYNVRVRAFNTLGVSSTYTSATRTIIGGIAPPSDVTDFSCNIIGGDAHLSWQQITDLDLAYYQIRYSTQTSGASWANSVSLVEKVARPATSVTVPARVGSYLIKAVDKNGNFSSNETIIETNVLAIGNYNAVATQTESPTFTGTKFQTIVSDGTLRLDSSELFDSATGNFDSGTSFFDSGVTSYDLYSEGTYIFSTPIDIGAVYTSRVTASITQTSDNLDDLFDLRTGDFDDAQSNFDGDTPANCNAHIEIALSNDNITYTTFRNFVVGDYTARYYKFRVTLRSFDLASTPVISALSVSIDMPDRIFSGNDIVSGTGTYNVVFTLPFYSNSYAVGITAQGLNTGDFFTISNKTVNGFDVAFKNSGNSGVTKTFDYLAKGY
;
A
#
# COMPACT_ATOMS: atom_id res chain seq x y z
N LYS A 1 84.89 -11.19 35.82
CA LYS A 1 83.88 -10.14 36.15
C LYS A 1 82.60 -10.58 35.47
N GLY A 2 81.71 -11.14 36.25
CA GLY A 2 80.40 -11.46 35.80
C GLY A 2 79.50 -10.20 35.75
N GLU A 3 78.84 -9.94 34.63
CA GLU A 3 77.83 -8.91 34.54
C GLU A 3 76.69 -9.28 35.47
N ALA A 4 76.21 -8.31 36.24
CA ALA A 4 75.01 -8.49 37.07
C ALA A 4 73.81 -8.72 36.15
N PRO A 5 72.91 -9.65 36.48
CA PRO A 5 71.72 -9.83 35.67
C PRO A 5 70.91 -8.53 35.67
N THR A 6 70.54 -8.04 34.50
CA THR A 6 69.64 -6.91 34.33
C THR A 6 68.27 -7.42 34.78
N ILE A 7 67.77 -6.97 35.91
CA ILE A 7 66.36 -7.18 36.31
C ILE A 7 65.54 -6.39 35.29
N ALA A 8 64.83 -7.07 34.40
CA ALA A 8 63.81 -6.40 33.63
C ALA A 8 62.80 -5.82 34.63
N ASP A 9 62.55 -4.54 34.54
CA ASP A 9 61.50 -3.88 35.31
C ASP A 9 60.18 -4.56 34.97
N THR A 10 59.77 -5.50 35.82
CA THR A 10 58.45 -6.03 35.75
C THR A 10 57.54 -4.93 36.28
N ILE A 11 56.88 -4.21 35.42
CA ILE A 11 55.85 -3.26 35.79
C ILE A 11 54.78 -4.07 36.49
N LEU A 12 54.80 -4.03 37.84
CA LEU A 12 53.71 -4.61 38.62
C LEU A 12 52.44 -3.78 38.35
N PRO A 13 51.35 -4.40 37.96
CA PRO A 13 50.11 -3.69 37.74
C PRO A 13 49.71 -2.98 39.07
N ASN A 14 49.24 -1.76 38.95
CA ASN A 14 48.72 -1.04 40.08
C ASN A 14 47.35 -1.65 40.49
N PRO A 15 47.26 -2.43 41.58
CA PRO A 15 46.01 -3.10 41.94
C PRO A 15 44.90 -2.11 42.40
N PHE A 16 45.25 -0.84 42.56
CA PHE A 16 44.32 0.20 43.05
C PHE A 16 43.76 1.08 41.90
N SER A 17 44.13 0.83 40.67
CA SER A 17 43.56 1.54 39.53
C SER A 17 43.35 0.59 38.38
N VAL A 18 42.25 0.80 37.64
CA VAL A 18 41.87 0.07 36.42
C VAL A 18 41.62 1.04 35.30
N THR A 19 42.13 0.77 34.12
CA THR A 19 41.91 1.60 32.92
C THR A 19 40.55 1.34 32.38
N ALA A 20 39.81 2.40 31.99
CA ALA A 20 38.51 2.27 31.35
C ALA A 20 38.57 1.53 30.02
N PRO A 21 37.46 0.93 29.56
CA PRO A 21 37.34 0.43 28.20
C PRO A 21 37.72 1.49 27.18
N VAL A 22 38.44 1.12 26.13
CA VAL A 22 38.91 2.08 25.10
C VAL A 22 37.76 2.63 24.25
N SER A 23 36.73 1.86 24.09
CA SER A 23 35.52 2.27 23.36
C SER A 23 34.28 1.49 23.81
N VAL A 24 33.11 2.05 23.53
CA VAL A 24 31.82 1.38 23.57
C VAL A 24 31.11 1.70 22.26
N THR A 25 30.75 0.69 21.48
CA THR A 25 29.96 0.85 20.26
C THR A 25 28.61 0.16 20.46
N LEU A 26 27.57 0.79 19.91
CA LEU A 26 26.17 0.35 20.07
C LEU A 26 25.57 0.10 18.70
N ASP A 27 24.86 -1.05 18.57
CA ASP A 27 24.10 -1.38 17.37
C ASP A 27 22.77 -2.03 17.77
N ASP A 28 21.67 -1.64 17.13
CA ASP A 28 20.36 -2.21 17.40
C ASP A 28 20.04 -3.29 16.38
N GLN A 29 19.51 -4.42 16.85
CA GLN A 29 19.24 -5.61 16.06
C GLN A 29 17.83 -6.12 16.34
N LEU A 30 17.13 -6.57 15.29
CA LEU A 30 15.92 -7.36 15.45
C LEU A 30 16.30 -8.83 15.70
N ILE A 31 15.64 -9.47 16.66
CA ILE A 31 15.87 -10.87 17.02
C ILE A 31 14.52 -11.60 16.97
N GLU A 32 14.47 -12.70 16.23
CA GLU A 32 13.33 -13.61 16.21
C GLU A 32 13.55 -14.77 17.19
N TYR A 33 12.60 -14.98 18.10
CA TYR A 33 12.55 -16.15 18.96
C TYR A 33 11.88 -17.33 18.25
N SER A 34 12.06 -18.53 18.80
CA SER A 34 11.53 -19.79 18.23
C SER A 34 10.01 -19.83 18.12
N ASP A 35 9.30 -18.96 18.81
CA ASP A 35 7.84 -18.78 18.73
C ASP A 35 7.40 -17.74 17.67
N GLY A 36 8.38 -17.17 16.93
CA GLY A 36 8.14 -16.16 15.90
C GLY A 36 7.95 -14.74 16.43
N VAL A 37 8.15 -14.52 17.73
CA VAL A 37 8.16 -13.18 18.32
C VAL A 37 9.45 -12.47 17.93
N VAL A 38 9.35 -11.29 17.35
CA VAL A 38 10.48 -10.42 17.02
C VAL A 38 10.57 -9.33 18.07
N ILE A 39 11.75 -9.16 18.64
CA ILE A 39 12.07 -8.11 19.63
C ILE A 39 13.26 -7.29 19.15
N THR A 40 13.36 -6.06 19.60
CA THR A 40 14.55 -5.22 19.41
C THR A 40 15.52 -5.45 20.56
N ALA A 41 16.80 -5.62 20.21
CA ALA A 41 17.90 -5.72 21.14
C ALA A 41 18.96 -4.68 20.82
N LEU A 42 19.70 -4.25 21.84
CA LEU A 42 20.84 -3.35 21.72
C LEU A 42 22.12 -4.11 22.01
N ASP A 43 22.94 -4.26 20.98
CA ASP A 43 24.26 -4.88 21.04
C ASP A 43 25.30 -3.86 21.50
N VAL A 44 26.01 -4.22 22.56
CA VAL A 44 27.08 -3.43 23.18
C VAL A 44 28.39 -4.12 22.90
N THR A 45 29.21 -3.54 22.04
CA THR A 45 30.59 -4.00 21.80
C THR A 45 31.55 -3.16 22.60
N ILE A 46 32.39 -3.81 23.38
CA ILE A 46 33.30 -3.18 24.34
C ILE A 46 34.72 -3.24 23.75
N GLY A 47 35.36 -2.10 23.60
CA GLY A 47 36.78 -2.04 23.31
C GLY A 47 37.58 -2.40 24.58
N ALA A 48 38.42 -3.41 24.50
CA ALA A 48 39.17 -3.90 25.66
C ALA A 48 39.87 -2.76 26.42
N SER A 49 39.90 -2.84 27.74
CA SER A 49 40.81 -2.01 28.54
C SER A 49 42.26 -2.33 28.19
N LEU A 50 43.12 -1.35 28.32
CA LEU A 50 44.55 -1.56 28.17
C LEU A 50 45.20 -2.25 29.38
N ASP A 51 44.44 -2.48 30.43
CA ASP A 51 44.90 -3.15 31.64
C ASP A 51 44.74 -4.69 31.48
N ASN A 52 45.83 -5.42 31.65
CA ASN A 52 45.86 -6.87 31.52
C ASN A 52 45.17 -7.64 32.68
N PHE A 53 44.76 -6.95 33.74
CA PHE A 53 44.20 -7.54 34.98
C PHE A 53 42.70 -7.29 35.12
N VAL A 54 42.01 -6.95 34.04
CA VAL A 54 40.57 -6.83 34.03
C VAL A 54 39.94 -8.22 34.23
N ASP A 55 39.06 -8.34 35.20
CA ASP A 55 38.30 -9.54 35.52
C ASP A 55 36.97 -9.57 34.74
N TYR A 56 36.23 -8.47 34.81
CA TYR A 56 34.97 -8.33 34.09
C TYR A 56 34.64 -6.86 33.76
N TYR A 57 33.68 -6.68 32.85
CA TYR A 57 33.06 -5.38 32.51
C TYR A 57 31.65 -5.34 33.06
N GLN A 58 31.25 -4.21 33.64
CA GLN A 58 29.88 -3.94 34.03
C GLN A 58 29.25 -2.99 33.04
N VAL A 59 28.13 -3.44 32.45
CA VAL A 59 27.33 -2.69 31.49
C VAL A 59 26.11 -2.12 32.20
N GLU A 60 25.91 -0.84 32.06
CA GLU A 60 24.76 -0.10 32.61
C GLU A 60 24.10 0.71 31.51
N TYR A 61 22.79 0.82 31.54
CA TYR A 61 22.03 1.59 30.57
C TYR A 61 20.88 2.36 31.21
N LYS A 62 20.37 3.38 30.50
CA LYS A 62 19.15 4.10 30.82
C LYS A 62 18.52 4.67 29.54
N LEU A 63 17.23 5.02 29.57
CA LEU A 63 16.66 5.94 28.60
C LEU A 63 17.29 7.34 28.79
N SER A 64 17.39 8.10 27.74
CA SER A 64 17.92 9.49 27.82
C SER A 64 17.10 10.37 28.77
N THR A 65 15.80 10.06 28.93
CA THR A 65 14.85 10.74 29.81
C THR A 65 14.96 10.33 31.26
N ASP A 66 15.59 9.20 31.55
CA ASP A 66 15.69 8.68 32.91
C ASP A 66 16.88 9.32 33.67
N THR A 67 16.77 9.43 34.99
CA THR A 67 17.86 9.91 35.85
C THR A 67 18.86 8.82 36.15
N ASP A 68 18.40 7.59 36.41
CA ASP A 68 19.21 6.53 36.98
C ASP A 68 19.57 5.46 35.96
N TYR A 69 20.81 4.95 36.10
CA TYR A 69 21.28 3.83 35.28
C TYR A 69 20.86 2.50 35.91
N ILE A 70 20.50 1.55 35.05
CA ILE A 70 20.19 0.16 35.39
C ILE A 70 21.37 -0.70 35.03
N ILE A 71 21.81 -1.60 35.89
CA ILE A 71 22.83 -2.59 35.60
C ILE A 71 22.20 -3.64 34.69
N SER A 72 22.71 -3.75 33.47
CA SER A 72 22.28 -4.77 32.49
C SER A 72 22.98 -6.11 32.72
N GLY A 73 24.26 -6.07 33.06
CA GLY A 73 25.02 -7.28 33.32
C GLY A 73 26.49 -7.04 33.61
N GLN A 74 27.14 -8.15 34.01
CA GLN A 74 28.59 -8.27 34.16
C GLN A 74 29.07 -9.29 33.15
N VAL A 75 30.07 -8.97 32.33
CA VAL A 75 30.57 -9.82 31.27
C VAL A 75 32.09 -9.90 31.32
N THR A 76 32.63 -11.08 31.12
CA THR A 76 34.08 -11.33 30.99
C THR A 76 34.54 -11.14 29.55
N GLY A 77 33.62 -11.16 28.58
CA GLY A 77 33.87 -10.91 27.17
C GLY A 77 33.68 -9.44 26.79
N LEU A 78 33.91 -9.16 25.52
CA LEU A 78 33.82 -7.81 24.94
C LEU A 78 32.48 -7.53 24.25
N PHE A 79 31.46 -8.31 24.60
CA PHE A 79 30.12 -8.21 24.02
C PHE A 79 29.06 -8.40 25.08
N HIS A 80 28.02 -7.58 25.02
CA HIS A 80 26.82 -7.72 25.82
C HIS A 80 25.58 -7.34 25.02
N ARG A 81 24.44 -7.98 25.24
CA ARG A 81 23.17 -7.71 24.56
C ARG A 81 22.10 -7.33 25.58
N ILE A 82 21.49 -6.17 25.34
CA ILE A 82 20.34 -5.68 26.12
C ILE A 82 19.09 -6.00 25.31
N LEU A 83 18.21 -6.84 25.88
CA LEU A 83 16.99 -7.30 25.22
C LEU A 83 15.81 -6.38 25.52
N ASN A 84 14.79 -6.41 24.64
CA ASN A 84 13.54 -5.67 24.79
C ASN A 84 13.72 -4.15 24.93
N VAL A 85 14.64 -3.58 24.18
CA VAL A 85 14.76 -2.12 24.07
C VAL A 85 13.58 -1.56 23.28
N LYS A 86 13.17 -0.34 23.60
CA LYS A 86 12.01 0.30 22.96
C LYS A 86 12.46 1.04 21.69
N ASP A 87 11.78 0.76 20.60
CA ASP A 87 11.97 1.44 19.32
C ASP A 87 11.60 2.93 19.44
N GLY A 88 12.36 3.79 18.75
CA GLY A 88 12.18 5.23 18.76
C GLY A 88 12.78 5.95 19.96
N PHE A 89 13.30 5.23 20.97
CA PHE A 89 13.88 5.84 22.16
C PHE A 89 15.40 5.91 22.10
N ILE A 90 15.96 6.92 22.79
CA ILE A 90 17.40 7.11 22.91
C ILE A 90 17.88 6.42 24.20
N TYR A 91 18.85 5.52 24.04
CA TYR A 91 19.51 4.83 25.13
C TYR A 91 20.91 5.37 25.36
N ASN A 92 21.24 5.66 26.60
CA ASN A 92 22.60 5.95 27.07
C ASN A 92 23.15 4.70 27.74
N VAL A 93 24.26 4.20 27.21
CA VAL A 93 24.98 3.03 27.75
C VAL A 93 26.33 3.46 28.26
N ARG A 94 26.73 2.93 29.41
CA ARG A 94 28.08 3.14 29.97
C ARG A 94 28.66 1.83 30.47
N VAL A 95 29.95 1.70 30.31
CA VAL A 95 30.69 0.48 30.67
C VAL A 95 31.91 0.87 31.49
N ARG A 96 32.20 0.10 32.56
CA ARG A 96 33.42 0.20 33.33
C ARG A 96 34.05 -1.19 33.51
N ALA A 97 35.37 -1.22 33.65
CA ALA A 97 36.13 -2.42 33.92
C ALA A 97 36.37 -2.62 35.43
N PHE A 98 36.41 -3.84 35.87
CA PHE A 98 36.75 -4.26 37.23
C PHE A 98 37.91 -5.20 37.21
N ASN A 99 38.79 -5.12 38.19
CA ASN A 99 39.83 -6.12 38.45
C ASN A 99 39.37 -7.17 39.48
N THR A 100 40.17 -8.20 39.70
CA THR A 100 39.92 -9.27 40.66
C THR A 100 39.82 -8.80 42.14
N LEU A 101 40.26 -7.60 42.44
CA LEU A 101 40.14 -6.98 43.80
C LEU A 101 38.86 -6.13 43.94
N GLY A 102 38.03 -6.08 42.89
CA GLY A 102 36.80 -5.28 42.92
C GLY A 102 36.99 -3.77 42.68
N VAL A 103 38.19 -3.35 42.29
CA VAL A 103 38.44 -1.94 41.92
C VAL A 103 37.91 -1.67 40.54
N SER A 104 37.15 -0.60 40.36
CA SER A 104 36.54 -0.21 39.08
C SER A 104 37.26 0.94 38.38
N SER A 105 37.21 0.96 37.08
CA SER A 105 37.62 2.10 36.25
C SER A 105 36.55 3.21 36.26
N THR A 106 36.87 4.33 35.63
CA THR A 106 35.88 5.29 35.14
C THR A 106 35.03 4.67 34.04
N TYR A 107 33.90 5.30 33.71
CA TYR A 107 33.00 4.85 32.64
C TYR A 107 33.47 5.33 31.26
N THR A 108 33.30 4.47 30.28
CA THR A 108 33.23 4.83 28.84
C THR A 108 31.77 4.72 28.42
N SER A 109 31.25 5.72 27.72
CA SER A 109 29.82 5.84 27.40
C SER A 109 29.59 5.98 25.92
N ALA A 110 28.43 5.53 25.47
CA ALA A 110 27.91 5.72 24.12
C ALA A 110 26.40 5.94 24.18
N THR A 111 25.84 6.54 23.12
CA THR A 111 24.40 6.83 22.99
C THR A 111 23.93 6.28 21.66
N ARG A 112 22.74 5.68 21.64
CA ARG A 112 22.11 5.15 20.42
C ARG A 112 20.62 5.46 20.43
N THR A 113 20.09 5.95 19.32
CA THR A 113 18.66 5.93 19.02
C THR A 113 18.30 4.58 18.46
N ILE A 114 17.35 3.89 19.08
CA ILE A 114 16.90 2.59 18.62
C ILE A 114 15.96 2.78 17.44
N ILE A 115 16.34 2.27 16.30
CA ILE A 115 15.50 2.27 15.08
C ILE A 115 14.64 1.02 15.07
N GLY A 116 15.25 -0.15 15.25
CA GLY A 116 14.56 -1.43 15.42
C GLY A 116 13.45 -1.64 14.42
N GLY A 117 12.26 -1.94 14.91
CA GLY A 117 11.06 -2.17 14.11
C GLY A 117 10.40 -0.92 13.51
N ILE A 118 10.96 0.30 13.72
CA ILE A 118 10.48 1.52 13.04
C ILE A 118 11.09 1.63 11.64
N ALA A 119 12.24 0.99 11.41
CA ALA A 119 12.88 1.00 10.08
C ALA A 119 11.91 0.44 9.04
N PRO A 120 11.72 1.13 7.90
CA PRO A 120 10.99 0.54 6.79
C PRO A 120 11.63 -0.78 6.35
N PRO A 121 10.83 -1.78 5.92
CA PRO A 121 11.38 -3.00 5.36
C PRO A 121 12.14 -2.73 4.06
N SER A 122 13.02 -3.66 3.70
CA SER A 122 13.78 -3.59 2.45
C SER A 122 12.85 -3.51 1.24
N ASP A 123 13.30 -2.80 0.20
CA ASP A 123 12.56 -2.71 -1.06
C ASP A 123 12.47 -4.08 -1.75
N VAL A 124 11.36 -4.35 -2.40
CA VAL A 124 11.17 -5.60 -3.16
C VAL A 124 12.06 -5.61 -4.40
N THR A 125 12.74 -6.73 -4.65
CA THR A 125 13.60 -6.92 -5.82
C THR A 125 13.07 -8.02 -6.74
N ASP A 126 13.57 -8.07 -7.98
CA ASP A 126 13.24 -9.09 -9.00
C ASP A 126 11.74 -9.24 -9.26
N PHE A 127 11.00 -8.12 -9.14
CA PHE A 127 9.57 -8.11 -9.46
C PHE A 127 9.35 -8.34 -10.95
N SER A 128 8.63 -9.39 -11.29
CA SER A 128 8.41 -9.84 -12.66
C SER A 128 6.94 -10.14 -12.92
N CYS A 129 6.53 -10.02 -14.18
CA CYS A 129 5.18 -10.30 -14.64
C CYS A 129 5.24 -11.21 -15.88
N ASN A 130 4.57 -12.35 -15.80
CA ASN A 130 4.41 -13.25 -16.94
C ASN A 130 2.92 -13.43 -17.25
N ILE A 131 2.50 -13.09 -18.48
CA ILE A 131 1.11 -13.13 -18.90
C ILE A 131 0.81 -14.44 -19.61
N ILE A 132 -0.11 -15.21 -19.05
CA ILE A 132 -0.53 -16.52 -19.58
C ILE A 132 -2.06 -16.60 -19.55
N GLY A 133 -2.68 -16.83 -20.68
CA GLY A 133 -4.11 -17.12 -20.79
C GLY A 133 -5.06 -16.00 -20.32
N GLY A 134 -4.57 -14.76 -20.19
CA GLY A 134 -5.36 -13.65 -19.68
C GLY A 134 -5.08 -13.32 -18.22
N ASP A 135 -4.20 -14.07 -17.55
CA ASP A 135 -3.75 -13.83 -16.19
C ASP A 135 -2.31 -13.32 -16.16
N ALA A 136 -2.02 -12.43 -15.25
CA ALA A 136 -0.68 -11.95 -14.92
C ALA A 136 -0.16 -12.71 -13.70
N HIS A 137 0.86 -13.50 -13.92
CA HIS A 137 1.60 -14.19 -12.85
C HIS A 137 2.72 -13.27 -12.38
N LEU A 138 2.53 -12.65 -11.23
CA LEU A 138 3.49 -11.75 -10.60
C LEU A 138 4.37 -12.55 -9.66
N SER A 139 5.69 -12.32 -9.70
CA SER A 139 6.64 -12.95 -8.79
C SER A 139 7.78 -12.00 -8.43
N TRP A 140 8.40 -12.23 -7.27
CA TRP A 140 9.46 -11.37 -6.72
C TRP A 140 10.41 -12.17 -5.83
N GLN A 141 11.56 -11.55 -5.49
CA GLN A 141 12.52 -12.14 -4.54
C GLN A 141 12.00 -11.98 -3.11
N GLN A 142 12.14 -13.03 -2.31
CA GLN A 142 11.78 -12.98 -0.88
C GLN A 142 12.69 -12.00 -0.13
N ILE A 143 12.08 -11.13 0.66
CA ILE A 143 12.78 -10.26 1.60
C ILE A 143 13.07 -11.05 2.89
N THR A 144 14.26 -10.84 3.45
CA THR A 144 14.75 -11.56 4.64
C THR A 144 14.49 -10.82 5.94
N ASP A 145 13.84 -9.66 5.90
CA ASP A 145 13.54 -8.85 7.08
C ASP A 145 12.66 -9.65 8.06
N LEU A 146 13.08 -9.71 9.32
CA LEU A 146 12.46 -10.55 10.35
C LEU A 146 11.05 -10.09 10.72
N ASP A 147 10.80 -8.81 10.64
CA ASP A 147 9.51 -8.17 10.94
C ASP A 147 8.60 -8.01 9.73
N LEU A 148 9.01 -8.45 8.54
CA LEU A 148 8.16 -8.45 7.35
C LEU A 148 6.82 -9.16 7.65
N ALA A 149 5.69 -8.48 7.39
CA ALA A 149 4.35 -9.02 7.56
C ALA A 149 3.75 -9.53 6.25
N TYR A 150 3.74 -8.71 5.22
CA TYR A 150 3.12 -9.04 3.93
C TYR A 150 3.67 -8.13 2.82
N TYR A 151 3.27 -8.43 1.58
CA TYR A 151 3.46 -7.56 0.42
C TYR A 151 2.11 -7.00 0.00
N GLN A 152 2.06 -5.74 -0.42
CA GLN A 152 0.90 -5.13 -1.04
C GLN A 152 1.19 -4.88 -2.52
N ILE A 153 0.21 -5.19 -3.37
CA ILE A 153 0.32 -4.96 -4.81
C ILE A 153 -0.74 -3.96 -5.23
N ARG A 154 -0.32 -2.96 -5.98
CA ARG A 154 -1.18 -1.95 -6.60
C ARG A 154 -1.11 -2.04 -8.12
N TYR A 155 -2.07 -1.42 -8.75
CA TYR A 155 -2.18 -1.32 -10.19
C TYR A 155 -2.44 0.13 -10.60
N SER A 156 -1.76 0.57 -11.67
CA SER A 156 -2.02 1.84 -12.35
C SER A 156 -2.33 1.59 -13.82
N THR A 157 -3.26 2.35 -14.37
CA THR A 157 -3.57 2.30 -15.82
C THR A 157 -2.46 2.92 -16.68
N GLN A 158 -1.52 3.62 -16.05
CA GLN A 158 -0.39 4.24 -16.74
C GLN A 158 0.66 3.19 -17.11
N THR A 159 1.15 3.24 -18.35
CA THR A 159 2.26 2.43 -18.86
C THR A 159 3.61 3.14 -18.75
N SER A 160 3.62 4.36 -18.20
CA SER A 160 4.81 5.15 -17.93
C SER A 160 4.49 6.19 -16.85
N GLY A 161 5.41 6.40 -15.92
CA GLY A 161 5.22 7.34 -14.82
C GLY A 161 4.22 6.88 -13.75
N ALA A 162 3.97 5.57 -13.67
CA ALA A 162 3.22 5.00 -12.55
C ALA A 162 3.99 5.18 -11.25
N SER A 163 3.27 5.44 -10.17
CA SER A 163 3.81 5.58 -8.81
C SER A 163 2.83 5.01 -7.79
N TRP A 164 3.28 4.80 -6.57
CA TRP A 164 2.39 4.35 -5.50
C TRP A 164 1.21 5.29 -5.30
N ALA A 165 1.44 6.60 -5.45
CA ALA A 165 0.44 7.64 -5.29
C ALA A 165 -0.65 7.64 -6.38
N ASN A 166 -0.32 7.25 -7.63
CA ASN A 166 -1.29 7.21 -8.72
C ASN A 166 -1.76 5.79 -9.07
N SER A 167 -1.71 4.88 -8.10
CA SER A 167 -2.12 3.49 -8.24
C SER A 167 -3.20 3.11 -7.22
N VAL A 168 -3.96 2.08 -7.52
CA VAL A 168 -5.04 1.56 -6.67
C VAL A 168 -4.71 0.16 -6.19
N SER A 169 -5.27 -0.24 -5.04
CA SER A 169 -5.05 -1.58 -4.50
C SER A 169 -5.55 -2.65 -5.46
N LEU A 170 -4.69 -3.61 -5.78
CA LEU A 170 -5.01 -4.81 -6.57
C LEU A 170 -5.02 -6.06 -5.69
N VAL A 171 -4.01 -6.21 -4.84
CA VAL A 171 -3.95 -7.23 -3.80
C VAL A 171 -3.48 -6.58 -2.51
N GLU A 172 -4.35 -6.55 -1.51
CA GLU A 172 -4.05 -5.83 -0.26
C GLU A 172 -2.95 -6.50 0.55
N LYS A 173 -2.97 -7.83 0.62
CA LYS A 173 -2.03 -8.57 1.46
C LYS A 173 -1.66 -9.92 0.82
N VAL A 174 -0.39 -10.07 0.50
CA VAL A 174 0.22 -11.36 0.19
C VAL A 174 1.14 -11.70 1.37
N ALA A 175 0.68 -12.59 2.24
CA ALA A 175 1.43 -12.94 3.46
C ALA A 175 2.74 -13.65 3.13
N ARG A 176 3.81 -13.38 3.89
CA ARG A 176 5.03 -14.19 3.82
C ARG A 176 4.73 -15.65 4.20
N PRO A 177 5.40 -16.67 3.66
CA PRO A 177 6.57 -16.59 2.77
C PRO A 177 6.24 -16.54 1.26
N ALA A 178 4.98 -16.24 0.87
CA ALA A 178 4.61 -16.22 -0.53
C ALA A 178 5.40 -15.14 -1.30
N THR A 179 5.89 -15.52 -2.48
CA THR A 179 6.66 -14.66 -3.39
C THR A 179 6.03 -14.58 -4.77
N SER A 180 4.78 -14.95 -4.89
CA SER A 180 4.04 -14.88 -6.15
C SER A 180 2.55 -14.75 -5.91
N VAL A 181 1.86 -14.17 -6.90
CA VAL A 181 0.40 -14.09 -6.94
C VAL A 181 -0.06 -14.02 -8.40
N THR A 182 -1.22 -14.57 -8.67
CA THR A 182 -1.85 -14.49 -9.99
C THR A 182 -3.02 -13.51 -9.92
N VAL A 183 -3.04 -12.56 -10.83
CA VAL A 183 -4.10 -11.55 -10.98
C VAL A 183 -4.52 -11.45 -12.44
N PRO A 184 -5.73 -10.96 -12.76
CA PRO A 184 -6.12 -10.74 -14.14
C PRO A 184 -5.17 -9.78 -14.86
N ALA A 185 -4.72 -10.17 -16.08
CA ALA A 185 -3.82 -9.37 -16.89
C ALA A 185 -4.48 -8.06 -17.35
N ARG A 186 -3.72 -6.97 -17.34
CA ARG A 186 -4.16 -5.63 -17.75
C ARG A 186 -3.00 -4.86 -18.34
N VAL A 187 -3.30 -3.98 -19.29
CA VAL A 187 -2.35 -2.97 -19.77
C VAL A 187 -2.20 -1.90 -18.69
N GLY A 188 -0.97 -1.59 -18.33
CA GLY A 188 -0.64 -0.63 -17.28
C GLY A 188 0.58 -1.06 -16.49
N SER A 189 0.64 -0.66 -15.23
CA SER A 189 1.75 -0.97 -14.35
C SER A 189 1.27 -1.68 -13.09
N TYR A 190 2.00 -2.71 -12.70
CA TYR A 190 1.88 -3.34 -11.38
C TYR A 190 2.99 -2.81 -10.49
N LEU A 191 2.64 -2.48 -9.25
CA LEU A 191 3.53 -1.91 -8.25
C LEU A 191 3.48 -2.76 -6.99
N ILE A 192 4.62 -2.99 -6.37
CA ILE A 192 4.71 -3.78 -5.14
C ILE A 192 5.52 -3.05 -4.09
N LYS A 193 5.07 -3.10 -2.84
CA LYS A 193 5.81 -2.70 -1.64
C LYS A 193 5.73 -3.80 -0.59
N ALA A 194 6.78 -3.88 0.21
CA ALA A 194 6.80 -4.69 1.43
C ALA A 194 6.18 -3.90 2.59
N VAL A 195 5.58 -4.60 3.55
CA VAL A 195 4.99 -4.00 4.74
C VAL A 195 5.40 -4.83 5.96
N ASP A 196 5.91 -4.16 6.99
CA ASP A 196 6.32 -4.79 8.23
C ASP A 196 5.14 -5.02 9.21
N LYS A 197 5.43 -5.58 10.38
CA LYS A 197 4.43 -5.85 11.44
C LYS A 197 3.88 -4.56 12.07
N ASN A 198 4.59 -3.43 11.98
CA ASN A 198 4.20 -2.13 12.49
C ASN A 198 3.40 -1.31 11.46
N GLY A 199 3.32 -1.80 10.21
CA GLY A 199 2.59 -1.15 9.13
C GLY A 199 3.43 -0.19 8.28
N ASN A 200 4.76 -0.14 8.49
CA ASN A 200 5.65 0.67 7.65
C ASN A 200 5.81 0.01 6.28
N PHE A 201 5.76 0.82 5.24
CA PHE A 201 6.01 0.41 3.86
C PHE A 201 7.48 0.54 3.51
N SER A 202 7.98 -0.34 2.63
CA SER A 202 9.30 -0.15 2.01
C SER A 202 9.40 1.23 1.36
N SER A 203 10.60 1.82 1.39
CA SER A 203 10.81 3.20 0.96
C SER A 203 10.42 3.40 -0.51
N ASN A 204 10.84 2.49 -1.39
CA ASN A 204 10.52 2.57 -2.80
C ASN A 204 9.56 1.45 -3.21
N GLU A 205 8.70 1.76 -4.18
CA GLU A 205 7.95 0.74 -4.90
C GLU A 205 8.79 0.13 -6.03
N THR A 206 8.59 -1.15 -6.28
CA THR A 206 9.11 -1.79 -7.48
C THR A 206 7.99 -1.91 -8.49
N ILE A 207 8.26 -1.47 -9.72
CA ILE A 207 7.26 -1.30 -10.77
C ILE A 207 7.59 -2.22 -11.94
N ILE A 208 6.56 -2.86 -12.49
CA ILE A 208 6.65 -3.54 -13.78
C ILE A 208 5.52 -3.09 -14.69
N GLU A 209 5.88 -2.65 -15.89
CA GLU A 209 4.95 -2.21 -16.91
C GLU A 209 4.58 -3.36 -17.84
N THR A 210 3.32 -3.39 -18.30
CA THR A 210 2.86 -4.33 -19.29
C THR A 210 2.00 -3.67 -20.36
N ASN A 211 2.33 -3.94 -21.61
CA ASN A 211 1.57 -3.54 -22.79
C ASN A 211 0.78 -4.72 -23.36
N VAL A 212 0.83 -5.89 -22.72
CA VAL A 212 0.13 -7.09 -23.19
C VAL A 212 -1.35 -6.94 -22.88
N LEU A 213 -2.16 -6.88 -23.94
CA LEU A 213 -3.61 -6.90 -23.80
C LEU A 213 -4.03 -8.26 -23.23
N ALA A 214 -4.89 -8.22 -22.20
CA ALA A 214 -5.59 -9.43 -21.77
C ALA A 214 -6.35 -10.04 -22.96
N ILE A 215 -6.45 -11.38 -23.01
CA ILE A 215 -7.28 -12.07 -23.98
C ILE A 215 -8.76 -11.87 -23.58
N GLY A 216 -9.27 -10.71 -23.82
CA GLY A 216 -10.64 -10.34 -23.51
C GLY A 216 -10.77 -8.84 -23.65
N ASN A 217 -11.60 -8.39 -24.56
CA ASN A 217 -11.93 -6.98 -24.64
C ASN A 217 -12.88 -6.65 -23.47
N TYR A 218 -12.51 -5.65 -22.68
CA TYR A 218 -13.40 -5.03 -21.75
C TYR A 218 -14.00 -3.79 -22.40
N ASN A 219 -15.29 -3.58 -22.16
CA ASN A 219 -16.02 -2.47 -22.73
C ASN A 219 -16.49 -1.58 -21.59
N ALA A 220 -15.92 -0.39 -21.45
CA ALA A 220 -16.32 0.55 -20.43
C ALA A 220 -17.80 0.92 -20.63
N VAL A 221 -18.65 0.48 -19.71
CA VAL A 221 -20.10 0.72 -19.76
C VAL A 221 -20.50 1.92 -18.93
N ALA A 222 -19.69 2.26 -17.93
CA ALA A 222 -19.88 3.45 -17.10
C ALA A 222 -18.53 3.95 -16.59
N THR A 223 -18.33 5.27 -16.64
CA THR A 223 -17.19 5.95 -16.03
C THR A 223 -17.69 7.15 -15.26
N GLN A 224 -17.27 7.31 -14.02
CA GLN A 224 -17.60 8.47 -13.18
C GLN A 224 -16.32 9.14 -12.72
N THR A 225 -16.17 10.43 -13.03
CA THR A 225 -15.07 11.28 -12.63
C THR A 225 -15.56 12.31 -11.64
N GLU A 226 -14.94 12.39 -10.47
CA GLU A 226 -15.33 13.32 -9.41
C GLU A 226 -14.48 14.57 -9.39
N SER A 227 -13.22 14.48 -9.82
CA SER A 227 -12.30 15.62 -9.94
C SER A 227 -12.64 16.51 -11.14
N PRO A 228 -12.37 17.83 -11.09
CA PRO A 228 -11.83 18.61 -9.96
C PRO A 228 -12.92 19.14 -9.02
N THR A 229 -14.20 18.90 -9.30
CA THR A 229 -15.31 19.57 -8.60
C THR A 229 -15.73 18.89 -7.31
N PHE A 230 -15.54 17.57 -7.21
CA PHE A 230 -15.89 16.76 -6.04
C PHE A 230 -17.26 17.13 -5.45
N THR A 231 -18.32 16.93 -6.27
CA THR A 231 -19.70 17.35 -5.94
C THR A 231 -20.41 16.42 -4.96
N GLY A 232 -19.79 15.31 -4.59
CA GLY A 232 -20.35 14.33 -3.66
C GLY A 232 -20.45 14.82 -2.21
N THR A 233 -20.86 13.90 -1.34
CA THR A 233 -21.07 14.19 0.09
C THR A 233 -19.73 14.14 0.84
N LYS A 234 -19.45 15.21 1.57
CA LYS A 234 -18.23 15.41 2.35
C LYS A 234 -18.53 15.29 3.83
N PHE A 235 -17.67 14.59 4.54
CA PHE A 235 -17.63 14.55 5.99
C PHE A 235 -16.19 14.71 6.45
N GLN A 236 -15.89 15.78 7.17
CA GLN A 236 -14.53 16.14 7.61
C GLN A 236 -13.52 16.24 6.45
N THR A 237 -14.02 16.59 5.26
CA THR A 237 -13.23 16.82 4.06
C THR A 237 -13.68 18.09 3.37
N ILE A 238 -12.74 18.78 2.73
CA ILE A 238 -12.97 20.03 2.00
C ILE A 238 -12.41 19.92 0.58
N VAL A 239 -12.94 20.73 -0.32
CA VAL A 239 -12.36 20.95 -1.66
C VAL A 239 -11.73 22.32 -1.69
N SER A 240 -10.43 22.35 -1.92
CA SER A 240 -9.65 23.59 -2.10
C SER A 240 -8.82 23.47 -3.37
N ASP A 241 -8.85 24.51 -4.20
CA ASP A 241 -8.11 24.60 -5.47
C ASP A 241 -8.29 23.38 -6.39
N GLY A 242 -9.52 22.82 -6.42
CA GLY A 242 -9.84 21.65 -7.22
C GLY A 242 -9.29 20.33 -6.68
N THR A 243 -8.79 20.31 -5.46
CA THR A 243 -8.30 19.11 -4.76
C THR A 243 -9.15 18.80 -3.54
N LEU A 244 -9.33 17.51 -3.26
CA LEU A 244 -10.03 17.03 -2.06
C LEU A 244 -8.98 16.75 -0.96
N ARG A 245 -9.23 17.30 0.26
CA ARG A 245 -8.33 17.24 1.42
C ARG A 245 -9.12 16.96 2.69
N LEU A 246 -8.42 16.66 3.79
CA LEU A 246 -9.02 16.72 5.12
C LEU A 246 -9.35 18.17 5.47
N ASP A 247 -10.48 18.36 6.14
CA ASP A 247 -10.88 19.64 6.67
C ASP A 247 -10.22 19.89 8.02
N SER A 248 -10.15 21.16 8.45
CA SER A 248 -9.69 21.51 9.80
C SER A 248 -10.86 21.49 10.77
N SER A 249 -10.58 21.12 12.01
CA SER A 249 -11.60 21.07 13.06
C SER A 249 -12.13 22.46 13.47
N GLU A 250 -11.34 23.51 13.28
CA GLU A 250 -11.74 24.90 13.46
C GLU A 250 -11.02 25.82 12.49
N LEU A 251 -11.71 26.85 12.03
CA LEU A 251 -11.10 27.90 11.21
C LEU A 251 -10.47 28.94 12.15
N PHE A 252 -9.32 29.47 11.76
CA PHE A 252 -8.65 30.58 12.46
C PHE A 252 -9.61 31.78 12.76
N ASP A 253 -10.58 32.01 11.88
CA ASP A 253 -11.59 33.06 12.01
C ASP A 253 -12.67 32.78 13.07
N SER A 254 -12.83 31.55 13.52
CA SER A 254 -13.83 31.15 14.53
C SER A 254 -13.23 31.02 15.94
N ALA A 255 -11.93 31.22 16.08
CA ALA A 255 -11.26 31.17 17.36
C ALA A 255 -11.73 32.31 18.27
N THR A 256 -12.49 31.98 19.33
CA THR A 256 -12.93 32.93 20.36
C THR A 256 -11.83 33.14 21.40
N GLY A 257 -10.85 33.95 21.09
CA GLY A 257 -9.79 34.32 22.02
C GLY A 257 -8.89 35.42 21.46
N ASN A 258 -8.33 36.25 22.31
CA ASN A 258 -7.35 37.26 21.88
C ASN A 258 -5.97 36.60 21.75
N PHE A 259 -5.22 36.95 20.73
CA PHE A 259 -3.81 36.56 20.52
C PHE A 259 -2.91 36.77 21.76
N ASP A 260 -3.24 37.77 22.57
CA ASP A 260 -2.48 38.18 23.78
C ASP A 260 -2.81 37.36 25.04
N SER A 261 -3.86 36.54 25.02
CA SER A 261 -4.28 35.77 26.21
C SER A 261 -3.92 34.28 26.11
N GLY A 262 -3.28 33.86 25.04
CA GLY A 262 -2.90 32.48 24.80
C GLY A 262 -1.74 32.04 25.65
N THR A 263 -2.01 31.21 26.64
CA THR A 263 -1.00 30.41 27.36
C THR A 263 -0.64 29.13 26.62
N SER A 264 -1.12 28.99 25.38
CA SER A 264 -0.89 27.83 24.50
C SER A 264 -0.16 28.30 23.24
N PHE A 265 0.90 27.58 22.91
CA PHE A 265 1.61 27.72 21.65
C PHE A 265 0.72 27.22 20.51
N PHE A 266 0.91 27.71 19.30
CA PHE A 266 0.19 27.30 18.08
C PHE A 266 0.28 25.79 17.81
N ASP A 267 1.22 25.09 18.45
CA ASP A 267 1.52 23.67 18.28
C ASP A 267 1.19 22.79 19.50
N SER A 268 0.55 23.35 20.55
CA SER A 268 0.41 22.63 21.83
C SER A 268 -0.86 21.78 21.95
N GLY A 269 -1.44 21.28 20.89
CA GLY A 269 -2.40 20.16 20.90
C GLY A 269 -3.69 20.34 21.70
N VAL A 270 -4.12 21.57 22.00
CA VAL A 270 -5.33 21.81 22.81
C VAL A 270 -6.29 22.83 22.20
N THR A 271 -5.93 23.46 21.10
CA THR A 271 -6.82 24.30 20.29
C THR A 271 -6.46 24.14 18.82
N SER A 272 -7.13 23.50 18.23
CA SER A 272 -7.73 22.94 17.06
C SER A 272 -7.58 23.75 15.76
N TYR A 273 -6.34 24.03 15.36
CA TYR A 273 -6.04 24.23 13.95
C TYR A 273 -5.67 22.91 13.26
N ASP A 274 -5.72 21.84 14.03
CA ASP A 274 -5.40 20.49 13.58
C ASP A 274 -6.42 20.01 12.54
N LEU A 275 -5.94 19.31 11.56
CA LEU A 275 -6.80 18.61 10.62
C LEU A 275 -7.59 17.50 11.33
N TYR A 276 -8.73 17.14 10.78
CA TYR A 276 -9.37 15.90 11.21
C TYR A 276 -8.46 14.71 10.92
N SER A 277 -8.36 13.79 11.87
CA SER A 277 -7.56 12.56 11.70
C SER A 277 -8.14 11.62 10.64
N GLU A 278 -9.43 11.73 10.37
CA GLU A 278 -10.12 10.95 9.33
C GLU A 278 -11.27 11.77 8.74
N GLY A 279 -11.42 11.68 7.42
CA GLY A 279 -12.53 12.27 6.70
C GLY A 279 -12.99 11.38 5.56
N THR A 280 -14.23 11.53 5.12
CA THR A 280 -14.77 10.72 4.03
C THR A 280 -15.43 11.58 2.95
N TYR A 281 -15.30 11.11 1.71
CA TYR A 281 -15.96 11.65 0.55
C TYR A 281 -16.76 10.56 -0.16
N ILE A 282 -18.07 10.68 -0.23
CA ILE A 282 -18.94 9.76 -0.95
C ILE A 282 -19.24 10.36 -2.32
N PHE A 283 -19.04 9.58 -3.39
CA PHE A 283 -19.30 10.01 -4.77
C PHE A 283 -20.71 10.55 -4.95
N SER A 284 -20.85 11.48 -5.88
CA SER A 284 -22.08 12.27 -6.09
C SER A 284 -23.33 11.41 -6.32
N THR A 285 -23.18 10.32 -7.07
CA THR A 285 -24.26 9.38 -7.38
C THR A 285 -23.76 7.94 -7.42
N PRO A 286 -24.59 6.95 -7.05
CA PRO A 286 -24.29 5.56 -7.36
C PRO A 286 -24.32 5.33 -8.88
N ILE A 287 -23.42 4.48 -9.39
CA ILE A 287 -23.45 4.06 -10.78
C ILE A 287 -24.47 2.93 -10.95
N ASP A 288 -25.46 3.11 -11.85
CA ASP A 288 -26.43 2.08 -12.24
C ASP A 288 -26.05 1.51 -13.61
N ILE A 289 -25.79 0.23 -13.69
CA ILE A 289 -25.53 -0.49 -14.95
C ILE A 289 -26.77 -1.20 -15.51
N GLY A 290 -27.96 -0.86 -15.06
CA GLY A 290 -29.26 -1.28 -15.60
C GLY A 290 -29.77 -2.61 -15.08
N ALA A 291 -28.93 -3.62 -14.91
CA ALA A 291 -29.28 -4.93 -14.36
C ALA A 291 -28.10 -5.51 -13.56
N VAL A 292 -28.33 -6.65 -12.91
CA VAL A 292 -27.24 -7.34 -12.17
C VAL A 292 -26.33 -8.04 -13.18
N TYR A 293 -25.09 -7.58 -13.22
CA TYR A 293 -24.03 -8.17 -14.04
C TYR A 293 -22.78 -8.41 -13.19
N THR A 294 -21.95 -9.35 -13.64
CA THR A 294 -20.56 -9.43 -13.17
C THR A 294 -19.72 -8.56 -14.08
N SER A 295 -19.18 -7.49 -13.53
CA SER A 295 -18.43 -6.45 -14.23
C SER A 295 -17.09 -6.24 -13.60
N ARG A 296 -16.09 -5.86 -14.37
CA ARG A 296 -14.79 -5.48 -13.88
C ARG A 296 -14.78 -4.02 -13.48
N VAL A 297 -14.38 -3.74 -12.24
CA VAL A 297 -14.29 -2.38 -11.72
C VAL A 297 -12.84 -1.98 -11.59
N THR A 298 -12.52 -0.81 -12.14
CA THR A 298 -11.22 -0.16 -12.03
C THR A 298 -11.39 1.23 -11.42
N ALA A 299 -10.33 1.76 -10.84
CA ALA A 299 -10.30 3.14 -10.36
C ALA A 299 -8.96 3.78 -10.71
N SER A 300 -8.96 5.09 -10.84
CA SER A 300 -7.77 5.91 -10.99
C SER A 300 -7.83 7.01 -9.93
N ILE A 301 -6.78 7.13 -9.15
CA ILE A 301 -6.59 8.18 -8.15
C ILE A 301 -5.21 8.79 -8.34
N THR A 302 -5.13 10.11 -8.26
CA THR A 302 -3.85 10.82 -8.15
C THR A 302 -3.88 11.57 -6.84
N GLN A 303 -2.95 11.21 -5.95
CA GLN A 303 -2.82 11.84 -4.65
C GLN A 303 -1.38 12.26 -4.41
N THR A 304 -1.24 13.35 -3.69
CA THR A 304 -0.02 13.81 -3.04
C THR A 304 -0.32 13.98 -1.55
N SER A 305 0.63 14.45 -0.79
CA SER A 305 0.45 14.81 0.61
C SER A 305 0.95 16.22 0.83
N ASP A 306 0.25 16.96 1.69
CA ASP A 306 0.71 18.23 2.23
C ASP A 306 0.98 18.04 3.72
N ASN A 307 2.10 18.60 4.19
CA ASN A 307 2.40 18.74 5.61
C ASN A 307 2.27 20.24 5.96
N LEU A 308 1.39 20.56 6.91
CA LEU A 308 1.13 21.93 7.34
C LEU A 308 2.10 22.41 8.44
N ASP A 309 2.81 21.47 9.11
CA ASP A 309 3.80 21.72 10.14
C ASP A 309 5.20 21.93 9.57
N ASP A 310 5.29 22.71 8.52
CA ASP A 310 6.60 23.05 8.00
C ASP A 310 7.34 23.97 8.97
N LEU A 311 8.18 23.39 9.80
CA LEU A 311 8.96 24.12 10.76
C LEU A 311 9.91 25.08 10.03
N PHE A 312 9.63 26.34 10.12
CA PHE A 312 10.47 27.45 9.66
C PHE A 312 11.96 27.27 10.01
N ASP A 313 12.24 26.65 11.16
CA ASP A 313 13.60 26.45 11.69
C ASP A 313 14.37 25.31 11.04
N LEU A 314 13.73 24.43 10.28
CA LEU A 314 14.38 23.29 9.61
C LEU A 314 14.68 23.55 8.14
N ARG A 315 14.34 24.71 7.64
CA ARG A 315 14.49 25.05 6.24
C ARG A 315 15.94 25.29 5.85
N THR A 316 16.43 24.58 4.87
CA THR A 316 17.73 24.79 4.24
C THR A 316 17.54 25.46 2.89
N GLY A 317 17.63 26.79 2.83
CA GLY A 317 17.57 27.57 1.59
C GLY A 317 17.15 29.02 1.80
N ASP A 318 17.36 29.86 0.82
CA ASP A 318 16.96 31.28 0.85
C ASP A 318 15.43 31.40 0.66
N PHE A 319 14.81 32.38 1.32
CA PHE A 319 13.37 32.68 1.25
C PHE A 319 12.87 32.94 -0.19
N ASP A 320 13.73 33.38 -1.06
CA ASP A 320 13.40 33.75 -2.43
C ASP A 320 13.33 32.57 -3.40
N ASP A 321 13.84 31.39 -2.99
CA ASP A 321 13.84 30.17 -3.79
C ASP A 321 12.59 29.29 -3.56
N ALA A 322 11.66 29.75 -2.73
CA ALA A 322 10.45 29.00 -2.39
C ALA A 322 9.44 28.99 -3.54
N GLN A 323 9.50 28.00 -4.39
CA GLN A 323 8.45 27.69 -5.37
C GLN A 323 7.26 26.91 -4.78
N SER A 324 7.29 26.56 -3.54
CA SER A 324 6.22 25.86 -2.85
C SER A 324 6.21 26.28 -1.38
N ASN A 325 5.07 26.19 -0.77
CA ASN A 325 4.78 26.42 0.64
C ASN A 325 6.00 26.11 1.50
N PHE A 326 6.12 26.63 2.69
CA PHE A 326 7.17 26.38 3.67
C PHE A 326 7.41 24.88 3.91
N ASP A 327 7.70 24.15 2.85
CA ASP A 327 7.67 22.71 2.72
C ASP A 327 9.01 22.14 3.23
N GLY A 328 9.08 21.83 4.52
CA GLY A 328 10.17 21.05 5.09
C GLY A 328 10.15 19.62 4.53
N ASP A 329 11.31 18.99 4.49
CA ASP A 329 11.49 17.60 4.06
C ASP A 329 10.87 16.55 5.01
N THR A 330 9.94 16.95 5.88
CA THR A 330 9.28 16.00 6.79
C THR A 330 8.24 15.21 6.00
N PRO A 331 8.40 13.88 5.88
CA PRO A 331 7.42 13.05 5.16
C PRO A 331 6.04 13.21 5.80
N ALA A 332 5.06 13.57 4.98
CA ALA A 332 3.68 13.64 5.44
C ALA A 332 3.15 12.24 5.75
N ASN A 333 2.73 12.02 7.00
CA ASN A 333 2.19 10.75 7.45
C ASN A 333 0.67 10.73 7.28
N CYS A 334 0.22 10.54 6.05
CA CYS A 334 -1.19 10.49 5.69
C CYS A 334 -1.46 9.51 4.55
N ASN A 335 -2.72 9.11 4.39
CA ASN A 335 -3.12 8.15 3.35
C ASN A 335 -4.57 8.40 2.92
N ALA A 336 -4.90 8.01 1.69
CA ALA A 336 -6.27 7.92 1.22
C ALA A 336 -6.50 6.61 0.49
N HIS A 337 -7.70 6.03 0.66
CA HIS A 337 -8.08 4.80 -0.01
C HIS A 337 -9.54 4.85 -0.46
N ILE A 338 -9.82 4.13 -1.55
CA ILE A 338 -11.15 4.00 -2.12
C ILE A 338 -11.85 2.81 -1.47
N GLU A 339 -13.13 2.96 -1.21
CA GLU A 339 -14.02 1.91 -0.72
C GLU A 339 -15.23 1.75 -1.64
N ILE A 340 -15.80 0.56 -1.66
CA ILE A 340 -16.94 0.20 -2.50
C ILE A 340 -18.07 -0.41 -1.66
N ALA A 341 -19.30 -0.07 -2.01
CA ALA A 341 -20.53 -0.72 -1.54
C ALA A 341 -21.41 -1.06 -2.73
N LEU A 342 -22.05 -2.21 -2.69
CA LEU A 342 -22.81 -2.81 -3.77
C LEU A 342 -24.31 -2.93 -3.39
N SER A 343 -25.17 -2.77 -4.40
CA SER A 343 -26.62 -2.98 -4.25
C SER A 343 -27.24 -3.53 -5.53
N ASN A 344 -28.36 -4.21 -5.40
CA ASN A 344 -29.17 -4.66 -6.53
C ASN A 344 -30.49 -3.88 -6.67
N ASP A 345 -30.87 -3.10 -5.66
CA ASP A 345 -32.16 -2.38 -5.55
C ASP A 345 -32.01 -0.86 -5.36
N ASN A 346 -30.79 -0.34 -5.25
CA ASN A 346 -30.45 1.05 -4.93
C ASN A 346 -30.96 1.54 -3.54
N ILE A 347 -31.38 0.62 -2.70
CA ILE A 347 -31.90 0.93 -1.35
C ILE A 347 -30.99 0.30 -0.30
N THR A 348 -30.75 -1.01 -0.43
CA THR A 348 -29.94 -1.79 0.51
C THR A 348 -28.55 -1.98 -0.06
N TYR A 349 -27.57 -1.34 0.54
CA TYR A 349 -26.17 -1.47 0.18
C TYR A 349 -25.42 -2.36 1.15
N THR A 350 -24.43 -3.09 0.65
CA THR A 350 -23.43 -3.73 1.53
C THR A 350 -22.70 -2.68 2.34
N THR A 351 -22.06 -3.08 3.44
CA THR A 351 -21.11 -2.18 4.13
C THR A 351 -19.98 -1.79 3.18
N PHE A 352 -19.49 -0.57 3.31
CA PHE A 352 -18.29 -0.14 2.60
C PHE A 352 -17.11 -1.03 2.98
N ARG A 353 -16.33 -1.45 1.99
CA ARG A 353 -15.12 -2.22 2.13
C ARG A 353 -14.05 -1.67 1.21
N ASN A 354 -12.79 -1.89 1.53
CA ASN A 354 -11.68 -1.45 0.69
C ASN A 354 -11.91 -1.92 -0.75
N PHE A 355 -11.75 -0.98 -1.67
CA PHE A 355 -11.85 -1.27 -3.09
C PHE A 355 -10.58 -1.98 -3.56
N VAL A 356 -10.76 -3.08 -4.24
CA VAL A 356 -9.70 -3.82 -4.94
C VAL A 356 -10.12 -3.94 -6.40
N VAL A 357 -9.22 -3.69 -7.32
CA VAL A 357 -9.48 -3.85 -8.75
C VAL A 357 -9.85 -5.31 -9.03
N GLY A 358 -11.06 -5.56 -9.54
CA GLY A 358 -11.55 -6.93 -9.69
C GLY A 358 -12.95 -7.01 -10.28
N ASP A 359 -13.51 -8.22 -10.25
CA ASP A 359 -14.85 -8.49 -10.74
C ASP A 359 -15.85 -8.42 -9.60
N TYR A 360 -16.95 -7.70 -9.82
CA TYR A 360 -18.03 -7.49 -8.85
C TYR A 360 -19.37 -7.78 -9.50
N THR A 361 -20.24 -8.45 -8.76
CA THR A 361 -21.60 -8.77 -9.23
C THR A 361 -22.60 -7.90 -8.52
N ALA A 362 -23.13 -6.90 -9.22
CA ALA A 362 -24.16 -5.99 -8.72
C ALA A 362 -24.82 -5.23 -9.87
N ARG A 363 -25.89 -4.49 -9.58
CA ARG A 363 -26.45 -3.47 -10.47
C ARG A 363 -25.99 -2.07 -10.12
N TYR A 364 -25.94 -1.74 -8.81
CA TYR A 364 -25.56 -0.41 -8.32
C TYR A 364 -24.23 -0.46 -7.57
N TYR A 365 -23.36 0.49 -7.90
CA TYR A 365 -22.03 0.64 -7.32
C TYR A 365 -21.93 2.00 -6.66
N LYS A 366 -21.60 2.03 -5.38
CA LYS A 366 -21.39 3.25 -4.60
C LYS A 366 -19.97 3.29 -4.10
N PHE A 367 -19.30 4.43 -4.30
CA PHE A 367 -17.90 4.60 -3.91
C PHE A 367 -17.77 5.65 -2.83
N ARG A 368 -16.75 5.46 -2.00
CA ARG A 368 -16.34 6.39 -0.97
C ARG A 368 -14.81 6.46 -0.98
N VAL A 369 -14.24 7.62 -0.71
CA VAL A 369 -12.83 7.76 -0.38
C VAL A 369 -12.73 8.10 1.09
N THR A 370 -11.87 7.40 1.81
CA THR A 370 -11.51 7.69 3.19
C THR A 370 -10.10 8.26 3.21
N LEU A 371 -9.96 9.47 3.75
CA LEU A 371 -8.71 10.17 3.95
C LEU A 371 -8.32 10.02 5.42
N ARG A 372 -7.04 9.76 5.70
CA ARG A 372 -6.51 9.64 7.07
C ARG A 372 -5.22 10.40 7.22
N SER A 373 -5.10 11.08 8.35
CA SER A 373 -3.86 11.65 8.84
C SER A 373 -3.43 10.92 10.12
N PHE A 374 -2.15 10.68 10.25
CA PHE A 374 -1.57 10.02 11.43
C PHE A 374 -0.80 11.00 12.32
N ASP A 375 -0.67 12.27 11.90
CA ASP A 375 0.06 13.31 12.64
C ASP A 375 -0.72 14.64 12.78
N LEU A 376 -1.96 14.72 12.30
CA LEU A 376 -2.86 15.90 12.34
C LEU A 376 -2.36 17.15 11.59
N ALA A 377 -1.10 17.17 11.20
CA ALA A 377 -0.51 18.22 10.38
C ALA A 377 -0.46 17.86 8.89
N SER A 378 -0.55 16.58 8.57
CA SER A 378 -0.49 16.07 7.21
C SER A 378 -1.88 15.81 6.64
N THR A 379 -2.09 16.11 5.38
CA THR A 379 -3.33 15.78 4.66
C THR A 379 -3.04 15.11 3.33
N PRO A 380 -3.79 14.04 2.97
CA PRO A 380 -3.80 13.57 1.61
C PRO A 380 -4.45 14.63 0.71
N VAL A 381 -3.85 14.88 -0.45
CA VAL A 381 -4.33 15.81 -1.46
C VAL A 381 -4.70 15.04 -2.72
N ILE A 382 -5.98 14.90 -3.01
CA ILE A 382 -6.47 14.16 -4.16
C ILE A 382 -6.79 15.13 -5.30
N SER A 383 -6.00 15.08 -6.37
CA SER A 383 -6.16 15.95 -7.54
C SER A 383 -6.95 15.29 -8.67
N ALA A 384 -6.94 13.96 -8.77
CA ALA A 384 -7.74 13.22 -9.73
C ALA A 384 -8.37 11.98 -9.11
N LEU A 385 -9.64 11.74 -9.46
CA LEU A 385 -10.40 10.61 -8.94
C LEU A 385 -11.45 10.19 -9.97
N SER A 386 -11.36 8.95 -10.42
CA SER A 386 -12.35 8.35 -11.31
C SER A 386 -12.48 6.85 -11.08
N VAL A 387 -13.64 6.31 -11.41
CA VAL A 387 -13.92 4.87 -11.43
C VAL A 387 -14.50 4.49 -12.76
N SER A 388 -14.20 3.28 -13.23
CA SER A 388 -14.74 2.73 -14.48
C SER A 388 -15.26 1.32 -14.24
N ILE A 389 -16.44 1.05 -14.80
CA ILE A 389 -17.07 -0.27 -14.80
C ILE A 389 -17.00 -0.81 -16.23
N ASP A 390 -16.32 -1.92 -16.39
CA ASP A 390 -16.07 -2.56 -17.67
C ASP A 390 -16.84 -3.89 -17.76
N MET A 391 -17.50 -4.12 -18.88
CA MET A 391 -18.21 -5.36 -19.15
C MET A 391 -17.33 -6.28 -20.03
N PRO A 392 -17.06 -7.53 -19.61
CA PRO A 392 -16.30 -8.45 -20.44
C PRO A 392 -17.08 -8.87 -21.68
N ASP A 393 -16.37 -9.12 -22.78
CA ASP A 393 -16.95 -9.75 -23.96
C ASP A 393 -17.57 -11.10 -23.58
N ARG A 394 -18.75 -11.35 -24.14
CA ARG A 394 -19.47 -12.62 -24.01
C ARG A 394 -19.65 -13.26 -25.37
N ILE A 395 -19.64 -14.58 -25.39
CA ILE A 395 -19.87 -15.37 -26.56
C ILE A 395 -20.95 -16.41 -26.24
N PHE A 396 -22.02 -16.43 -27.03
CA PHE A 396 -23.02 -17.49 -27.01
C PHE A 396 -23.00 -18.22 -28.35
N SER A 397 -23.11 -19.52 -28.31
CA SER A 397 -23.14 -20.37 -29.51
C SER A 397 -24.18 -21.47 -29.35
N GLY A 398 -24.66 -21.94 -30.49
CA GLY A 398 -25.48 -23.12 -30.57
C GLY A 398 -25.19 -23.86 -31.87
N ASN A 399 -25.17 -25.18 -31.81
CA ASN A 399 -24.80 -26.04 -32.92
C ASN A 399 -25.95 -26.98 -33.28
N ASP A 400 -26.06 -27.34 -34.55
CA ASP A 400 -27.01 -28.32 -35.09
C ASP A 400 -28.48 -28.03 -34.75
N ILE A 401 -28.86 -26.76 -34.76
CA ILE A 401 -30.21 -26.33 -34.40
C ILE A 401 -31.13 -26.48 -35.62
N VAL A 402 -32.25 -27.15 -35.42
CA VAL A 402 -33.27 -27.28 -36.47
C VAL A 402 -34.26 -26.13 -36.41
N SER A 403 -34.34 -25.30 -37.44
CA SER A 403 -35.10 -24.06 -37.45
C SER A 403 -36.62 -24.23 -37.50
N GLY A 404 -37.10 -25.35 -38.03
CA GLY A 404 -38.51 -25.44 -38.48
C GLY A 404 -38.80 -24.57 -39.72
N THR A 405 -40.04 -24.49 -40.15
CA THR A 405 -40.48 -23.66 -41.29
C THR A 405 -40.87 -22.23 -40.89
N GLY A 406 -40.92 -21.92 -39.61
CA GLY A 406 -41.26 -20.60 -39.07
C GLY A 406 -40.02 -19.82 -38.65
N THR A 407 -40.24 -18.84 -37.81
CA THR A 407 -39.19 -18.10 -37.12
C THR A 407 -38.72 -18.91 -35.91
N TYR A 408 -37.45 -19.13 -35.81
CA TYR A 408 -36.78 -19.73 -34.65
C TYR A 408 -36.27 -18.63 -33.74
N ASN A 409 -36.62 -18.68 -32.45
CA ASN A 409 -36.18 -17.74 -31.46
C ASN A 409 -34.99 -18.30 -30.70
N VAL A 410 -33.84 -17.63 -30.84
CA VAL A 410 -32.62 -17.91 -30.08
C VAL A 410 -32.66 -17.10 -28.81
N VAL A 411 -32.61 -17.77 -27.66
CA VAL A 411 -32.60 -17.13 -26.33
C VAL A 411 -31.26 -17.39 -25.66
N PHE A 412 -30.60 -16.31 -25.16
CA PHE A 412 -29.35 -16.41 -24.45
C PHE A 412 -29.62 -16.78 -22.98
N THR A 413 -28.70 -17.52 -22.39
CA THR A 413 -28.76 -17.91 -20.96
C THR A 413 -28.56 -16.72 -20.02
N LEU A 414 -27.83 -15.71 -20.47
CA LEU A 414 -27.60 -14.43 -19.79
C LEU A 414 -27.74 -13.29 -20.80
N PRO A 415 -28.36 -12.16 -20.46
CA PRO A 415 -28.48 -11.06 -21.40
C PRO A 415 -27.11 -10.44 -21.72
N PHE A 416 -26.95 -9.93 -22.94
CA PHE A 416 -25.92 -8.95 -23.23
C PHE A 416 -26.27 -7.61 -22.55
N TYR A 417 -25.25 -6.79 -22.32
CA TYR A 417 -25.47 -5.40 -21.84
C TYR A 417 -26.09 -4.52 -22.93
N SER A 418 -25.65 -4.74 -24.16
CA SER A 418 -26.12 -4.00 -25.35
C SER A 418 -26.67 -4.94 -26.41
N ASN A 419 -27.67 -4.47 -27.18
CA ASN A 419 -28.17 -5.20 -28.36
C ASN A 419 -27.25 -5.04 -29.59
N SER A 420 -26.11 -4.40 -29.47
CA SER A 420 -25.12 -4.17 -30.54
C SER A 420 -24.16 -5.34 -30.75
N TYR A 421 -24.46 -6.53 -30.22
CA TYR A 421 -23.66 -7.73 -30.44
C TYR A 421 -23.69 -8.20 -31.91
N ALA A 422 -22.62 -8.86 -32.37
CA ALA A 422 -22.55 -9.47 -33.70
C ALA A 422 -23.16 -10.86 -33.66
N VAL A 423 -23.80 -11.26 -34.77
CA VAL A 423 -24.32 -12.61 -34.97
C VAL A 423 -23.77 -13.18 -36.26
N GLY A 424 -23.12 -14.34 -36.16
CA GLY A 424 -22.77 -15.18 -37.29
C GLY A 424 -23.71 -16.40 -37.38
N ILE A 425 -24.21 -16.71 -38.56
CA ILE A 425 -25.03 -17.91 -38.85
C ILE A 425 -24.32 -18.76 -39.87
N THR A 426 -24.15 -20.04 -39.57
CA THR A 426 -23.71 -21.06 -40.52
C THR A 426 -24.87 -22.00 -40.81
N ALA A 427 -25.45 -21.91 -42.00
CA ALA A 427 -26.58 -22.74 -42.38
C ALA A 427 -26.14 -23.95 -43.18
N GLN A 428 -26.75 -25.11 -42.87
CA GLN A 428 -26.46 -26.39 -43.53
C GLN A 428 -27.60 -26.75 -44.51
N GLY A 429 -27.28 -27.39 -45.65
CA GLY A 429 -28.26 -27.91 -46.61
C GLY A 429 -29.06 -26.81 -47.30
N LEU A 430 -28.48 -25.64 -47.59
CA LEU A 430 -29.14 -24.61 -48.38
C LEU A 430 -29.23 -25.04 -49.86
N ASN A 431 -30.41 -24.89 -50.46
CA ASN A 431 -30.60 -25.01 -51.89
C ASN A 431 -30.35 -23.68 -52.60
N THR A 432 -30.23 -23.71 -53.93
CA THR A 432 -30.09 -22.49 -54.72
C THR A 432 -31.27 -21.55 -54.49
N GLY A 433 -31.00 -20.33 -54.05
CA GLY A 433 -32.00 -19.32 -53.77
C GLY A 433 -32.57 -19.34 -52.33
N ASP A 434 -32.14 -20.28 -51.48
CA ASP A 434 -32.48 -20.21 -50.03
C ASP A 434 -31.68 -19.10 -49.37
N PHE A 435 -32.30 -18.44 -48.42
CA PHE A 435 -31.68 -17.36 -47.61
C PHE A 435 -32.21 -17.39 -46.17
N PHE A 436 -31.56 -16.69 -45.28
CA PHE A 436 -32.05 -16.46 -43.92
C PHE A 436 -32.16 -14.97 -43.61
N THR A 437 -33.02 -14.66 -42.68
CA THR A 437 -33.16 -13.30 -42.10
C THR A 437 -32.97 -13.36 -40.61
N ILE A 438 -32.27 -12.35 -40.05
CA ILE A 438 -32.18 -12.11 -38.63
C ILE A 438 -33.09 -10.93 -38.30
N SER A 439 -33.92 -11.06 -37.25
CA SER A 439 -34.86 -10.05 -36.82
C SER A 439 -34.99 -10.05 -35.27
N ASN A 440 -35.72 -9.09 -34.73
CA ASN A 440 -36.01 -8.97 -33.28
C ASN A 440 -34.79 -9.14 -32.37
N LYS A 441 -33.67 -8.52 -32.76
CA LYS A 441 -32.44 -8.57 -32.04
C LYS A 441 -32.59 -7.73 -30.73
N THR A 442 -32.52 -8.40 -29.57
CA THR A 442 -32.62 -7.85 -28.26
C THR A 442 -31.42 -8.28 -27.41
N VAL A 443 -31.24 -7.74 -26.23
CA VAL A 443 -30.17 -8.19 -25.30
C VAL A 443 -30.32 -9.66 -24.89
N ASN A 444 -31.55 -10.23 -24.97
CA ASN A 444 -31.85 -11.61 -24.57
C ASN A 444 -31.76 -12.63 -25.69
N GLY A 445 -31.62 -12.19 -26.95
CA GLY A 445 -31.59 -13.10 -28.08
C GLY A 445 -31.99 -12.44 -29.40
N PHE A 446 -32.23 -13.26 -30.39
CA PHE A 446 -32.66 -12.84 -31.74
C PHE A 446 -33.50 -13.91 -32.42
N ASP A 447 -34.20 -13.49 -33.43
CA ASP A 447 -34.96 -14.39 -34.29
C ASP A 447 -34.22 -14.67 -35.59
N VAL A 448 -34.29 -15.93 -36.04
CA VAL A 448 -33.80 -16.35 -37.37
C VAL A 448 -34.89 -17.09 -38.12
N ALA A 449 -35.05 -16.79 -39.41
CA ALA A 449 -35.97 -17.49 -40.27
C ALA A 449 -35.28 -17.85 -41.60
N PHE A 450 -35.47 -19.09 -42.05
CA PHE A 450 -34.95 -19.59 -43.33
C PHE A 450 -36.09 -19.61 -44.34
N LYS A 451 -35.80 -19.12 -45.54
CA LYS A 451 -36.78 -19.01 -46.62
C LYS A 451 -36.18 -19.47 -47.93
N ASN A 452 -37.04 -20.00 -48.84
CA ASN A 452 -36.65 -20.31 -50.18
C ASN A 452 -36.77 -19.09 -51.12
N SER A 453 -36.42 -19.24 -52.39
CA SER A 453 -36.53 -18.20 -53.42
C SER A 453 -37.94 -17.62 -53.60
N GLY A 454 -38.99 -18.37 -53.23
CA GLY A 454 -40.39 -17.93 -53.24
C GLY A 454 -40.83 -17.27 -51.89
N ASN A 455 -39.90 -16.95 -51.01
CA ASN A 455 -40.16 -16.36 -49.70
C ASN A 455 -41.00 -17.24 -48.73
N SER A 456 -41.10 -18.54 -49.03
CA SER A 456 -41.75 -19.53 -48.17
C SER A 456 -40.77 -20.09 -47.16
N GLY A 457 -41.21 -20.32 -45.92
CA GLY A 457 -40.38 -20.86 -44.85
C GLY A 457 -39.87 -22.27 -45.14
N VAL A 458 -38.63 -22.55 -44.90
CA VAL A 458 -37.98 -23.86 -45.08
C VAL A 458 -37.23 -24.26 -43.82
N THR A 459 -37.27 -25.55 -43.52
CA THR A 459 -36.52 -26.09 -42.36
C THR A 459 -35.05 -26.28 -42.76
N LYS A 460 -34.15 -25.71 -41.95
CA LYS A 460 -32.69 -25.86 -42.09
C LYS A 460 -32.08 -26.20 -40.76
N THR A 461 -30.91 -26.83 -40.81
CA THR A 461 -30.03 -26.97 -39.68
C THR A 461 -29.02 -25.81 -39.70
N PHE A 462 -28.76 -25.18 -38.55
CA PHE A 462 -27.85 -24.07 -38.48
C PHE A 462 -27.10 -24.03 -37.19
N ASP A 463 -25.91 -23.43 -37.24
CA ASP A 463 -25.11 -23.04 -36.10
C ASP A 463 -25.13 -21.51 -35.95
N TYR A 464 -25.04 -21.01 -34.73
CA TYR A 464 -24.84 -19.60 -34.53
C TYR A 464 -23.70 -19.30 -33.57
N LEU A 465 -23.11 -18.12 -33.71
CA LEU A 465 -22.18 -17.51 -32.78
C LEU A 465 -22.59 -16.05 -32.59
N ALA A 466 -22.92 -15.69 -31.38
CA ALA A 466 -23.22 -14.32 -30.99
C ALA A 466 -22.11 -13.79 -30.08
N LYS A 467 -21.49 -12.67 -30.45
CA LYS A 467 -20.42 -12.01 -29.66
C LYS A 467 -20.77 -10.58 -29.40
N GLY A 468 -20.69 -10.19 -28.12
CA GLY A 468 -20.92 -8.84 -27.61
C GLY A 468 -20.52 -8.69 -26.16
N TYR A 469 -21.03 -7.70 -25.48
CA TYR A 469 -20.80 -7.48 -24.05
C TYR A 469 -22.10 -7.13 -23.33
#